data_a60a941291794bab21933d6834bcc242
#
_entry.id   a60a941291794bab21933d6834bcc242
#
_cell.length_a   1.000
_cell.length_b   1.000
_cell.length_c   1.000
_cell.angle_alpha   90.00
_cell.angle_beta   90.00
_cell.angle_gamma   90.00
#
_symmetry.space_group_name_H-M   'P 1'
#
loop_
_entity.id
_entity.type
_entity.pdbx_description
1 polymer ?
#
loop_
_entity_poly.entity_id
_entity_poly.type
_entity_poly.pdbx_seq_one_letter_code
_entity_poly.pdbx_strand_id
1 'polypeptide(L)'
;MSNYEAIKYNFDGANITGVGGIPTGTIVPWSDSTVASGFLECDGTAVSRTTYADLFAVIGTTYGVGDGSSTFNLPDLQDNVPVGKSNNKALASTGGANTVTSTGNVGGSTANATLSESQLASHNHGIKVSNAGGGSPAINYYSSGSNQTSRTDMANNTGSGSGHSHNMSATFSGDATSVLQPYLTLIYIIKT
;
A
#
# COMPACT_ATOMS: atom_id res chain seq x y z
N MET A 1 7.76 79.34 -3.94
CA MET A 1 7.53 78.25 -2.97
C MET A 1 6.62 77.25 -3.68
N SER A 2 7.14 76.17 -4.18
CA SER A 2 6.35 75.10 -4.82
C SER A 2 5.58 74.32 -3.76
N ASN A 3 4.25 74.38 -3.87
CA ASN A 3 3.36 73.55 -3.07
C ASN A 3 3.68 72.05 -3.36
N TYR A 4 4.31 71.42 -2.45
CA TYR A 4 4.29 69.96 -2.38
C TYR A 4 2.89 69.56 -1.92
N GLU A 5 1.96 69.46 -2.85
CA GLU A 5 0.75 68.70 -2.59
C GLU A 5 1.16 67.25 -2.46
N ALA A 6 1.07 66.72 -1.24
CA ALA A 6 1.20 65.30 -0.98
C ALA A 6 0.09 64.62 -1.80
N ILE A 7 0.42 64.10 -2.96
CA ILE A 7 -0.43 63.16 -3.66
C ILE A 7 -0.59 61.96 -2.75
N LYS A 8 -1.71 61.92 -2.02
CA LYS A 8 -2.09 60.69 -1.29
C LYS A 8 -2.34 59.62 -2.35
N TYR A 9 -1.32 58.82 -2.59
CA TYR A 9 -1.54 57.58 -3.33
C TYR A 9 -2.42 56.68 -2.47
N ASN A 10 -3.67 56.53 -2.89
CA ASN A 10 -4.57 55.57 -2.29
C ASN A 10 -4.12 54.18 -2.80
N PHE A 11 -3.38 53.49 -1.97
CA PHE A 11 -2.90 52.09 -2.25
C PHE A 11 -4.01 51.07 -1.97
N ASP A 12 -5.25 51.33 -2.36
CA ASP A 12 -6.34 50.37 -2.22
C ASP A 12 -6.29 49.23 -3.24
N GLY A 13 -5.23 49.14 -4.02
CA GLY A 13 -5.04 48.12 -5.05
C GLY A 13 -5.97 48.22 -6.26
N ALA A 14 -7.10 48.94 -6.14
CA ALA A 14 -8.07 49.06 -7.22
C ALA A 14 -7.65 50.10 -8.28
N ASN A 15 -6.75 51.05 -7.93
CA ASN A 15 -6.35 52.18 -8.77
C ASN A 15 -4.89 52.13 -9.24
N ILE A 16 -4.17 51.05 -8.97
CA ILE A 16 -2.79 50.89 -9.44
C ILE A 16 -2.84 50.21 -10.81
N THR A 17 -2.93 51.00 -11.87
CA THR A 17 -2.75 50.51 -13.25
C THR A 17 -1.29 50.12 -13.45
N GLY A 18 -1.04 48.87 -13.77
CA GLY A 18 0.31 48.34 -14.04
C GLY A 18 0.91 47.49 -12.93
N VAL A 19 0.32 47.41 -11.74
CA VAL A 19 0.59 46.31 -10.82
C VAL A 19 -0.42 45.22 -11.16
N GLY A 20 0.03 44.20 -11.90
CA GLY A 20 -0.80 43.04 -12.22
C GLY A 20 -1.33 42.45 -10.93
N GLY A 21 -2.64 42.45 -10.71
CA GLY A 21 -3.27 41.67 -9.64
C GLY A 21 -2.94 40.18 -9.75
N ILE A 22 -3.42 39.40 -8.83
CA ILE A 22 -3.29 37.92 -8.91
C ILE A 22 -3.95 37.46 -10.23
N PRO A 23 -3.21 36.80 -11.14
CA PRO A 23 -3.77 36.34 -12.41
C PRO A 23 -4.94 35.39 -12.21
N THR A 24 -5.96 35.50 -13.08
CA THR A 24 -7.07 34.53 -13.14
C THR A 24 -6.55 33.12 -13.28
N GLY A 25 -7.13 32.19 -12.53
CA GLY A 25 -6.67 30.79 -12.48
C GLY A 25 -5.57 30.51 -11.45
N THR A 26 -5.07 31.53 -10.73
CA THR A 26 -4.13 31.31 -9.63
C THR A 26 -4.85 30.65 -8.45
N ILE A 27 -4.28 29.56 -7.94
CA ILE A 27 -4.79 28.83 -6.78
C ILE A 27 -3.91 29.17 -5.57
N VAL A 28 -4.56 29.52 -4.47
CA VAL A 28 -3.89 29.84 -3.20
C VAL A 28 -4.58 29.15 -2.02
N PRO A 29 -3.84 28.76 -0.97
CA PRO A 29 -4.45 28.33 0.28
C PRO A 29 -5.07 29.54 1.01
N TRP A 30 -6.20 29.32 1.65
CA TRP A 30 -6.97 30.35 2.35
C TRP A 30 -7.39 29.87 3.73
N SER A 31 -7.22 30.71 4.74
CA SER A 31 -7.39 30.33 6.14
C SER A 31 -8.78 30.56 6.73
N ASP A 32 -9.68 31.20 5.98
CA ASP A 32 -11.07 31.44 6.39
C ASP A 32 -12.00 30.48 5.64
N SER A 33 -13.11 30.11 6.27
CA SER A 33 -14.19 29.33 5.65
C SER A 33 -15.00 30.16 4.65
N THR A 34 -14.97 31.49 4.76
CA THR A 34 -15.62 32.39 3.81
C THR A 34 -14.67 32.72 2.67
N VAL A 35 -15.05 32.35 1.46
CA VAL A 35 -14.23 32.59 0.26
C VAL A 35 -14.06 34.09 0.01
N ALA A 36 -12.83 34.51 -0.26
CA ALA A 36 -12.52 35.92 -0.57
C ALA A 36 -13.24 36.38 -1.86
N SER A 37 -13.63 37.64 -1.89
CA SER A 37 -14.26 38.23 -3.09
C SER A 37 -13.36 38.12 -4.31
N GLY A 38 -13.92 37.69 -5.46
CA GLY A 38 -13.21 37.46 -6.70
C GLY A 38 -12.45 36.11 -6.74
N PHE A 39 -12.81 35.20 -5.85
CA PHE A 39 -12.31 33.82 -5.84
C PHE A 39 -13.48 32.84 -5.71
N LEU A 40 -13.23 31.62 -6.06
CA LEU A 40 -14.09 30.45 -5.83
C LEU A 40 -13.32 29.39 -5.06
N GLU A 41 -14.03 28.56 -4.29
CA GLU A 41 -13.43 27.41 -3.63
C GLU A 41 -13.08 26.31 -4.65
N CYS A 42 -11.95 25.64 -4.44
CA CYS A 42 -11.52 24.50 -5.25
C CYS A 42 -12.15 23.20 -4.71
N ASP A 43 -13.47 23.07 -4.86
CA ASP A 43 -14.31 21.99 -4.33
C ASP A 43 -14.86 21.07 -5.43
N GLY A 44 -14.41 21.23 -6.67
CA GLY A 44 -14.88 20.44 -7.81
C GLY A 44 -16.24 20.85 -8.36
N THR A 45 -16.89 21.88 -7.79
CA THR A 45 -18.22 22.32 -8.23
C THR A 45 -18.22 22.78 -9.69
N ALA A 46 -19.33 22.52 -10.39
CA ALA A 46 -19.55 23.03 -11.74
C ALA A 46 -20.04 24.48 -11.72
N VAL A 47 -19.36 25.36 -12.44
CA VAL A 47 -19.66 26.79 -12.53
C VAL A 47 -19.92 27.23 -13.96
N SER A 48 -20.63 28.35 -14.14
CA SER A 48 -21.06 28.86 -15.44
C SER A 48 -19.88 29.37 -16.29
N ARG A 49 -19.79 28.91 -17.55
CA ARG A 49 -18.82 29.40 -18.55
C ARG A 49 -19.00 30.87 -18.91
N THR A 50 -20.23 31.38 -18.83
CA THR A 50 -20.53 32.77 -19.17
C THR A 50 -20.23 33.70 -18.00
N THR A 51 -20.56 33.31 -16.77
CA THR A 51 -20.29 34.11 -15.57
C THR A 51 -18.79 34.20 -15.28
N TYR A 52 -18.07 33.10 -15.51
CA TYR A 52 -16.63 33.00 -15.24
C TYR A 52 -15.86 32.78 -16.54
N ALA A 53 -16.15 33.59 -17.56
CA ALA A 53 -15.58 33.43 -18.89
C ALA A 53 -14.05 33.55 -18.89
N ASP A 54 -13.47 34.44 -18.12
CA ASP A 54 -12.02 34.61 -18.01
C ASP A 54 -11.37 33.39 -17.36
N LEU A 55 -11.98 32.83 -16.32
CA LEU A 55 -11.49 31.58 -15.69
C LEU A 55 -11.63 30.39 -16.66
N PHE A 56 -12.74 30.31 -17.38
CA PHE A 56 -12.94 29.28 -18.40
C PHE A 56 -11.92 29.38 -19.53
N ALA A 57 -11.52 30.58 -19.93
CA ALA A 57 -10.47 30.78 -20.93
C ALA A 57 -9.11 30.24 -20.45
N VAL A 58 -8.84 30.25 -19.13
CA VAL A 58 -7.58 29.77 -18.56
C VAL A 58 -7.59 28.26 -18.34
N ILE A 59 -8.60 27.72 -17.66
CA ILE A 59 -8.59 26.30 -17.25
C ILE A 59 -9.41 25.38 -18.16
N GLY A 60 -10.34 25.95 -18.94
CA GLY A 60 -11.20 25.18 -19.84
C GLY A 60 -11.99 24.09 -19.13
N THR A 61 -11.96 22.89 -19.69
CA THR A 61 -12.57 21.69 -19.11
C THR A 61 -11.54 20.74 -18.48
N THR A 62 -10.35 21.23 -18.14
CA THR A 62 -9.24 20.42 -17.62
C THR A 62 -9.62 19.64 -16.37
N TYR A 63 -10.44 20.19 -15.51
CA TYR A 63 -10.88 19.58 -14.25
C TYR A 63 -12.29 18.95 -14.34
N GLY A 64 -12.95 19.05 -15.49
CA GLY A 64 -14.23 18.44 -15.77
C GLY A 64 -15.07 19.27 -16.73
N VAL A 65 -15.93 18.60 -17.48
CA VAL A 65 -16.73 19.21 -18.54
C VAL A 65 -18.00 19.90 -18.05
N GLY A 66 -18.33 19.78 -16.76
CA GLY A 66 -19.60 20.23 -16.21
C GLY A 66 -20.78 19.49 -16.86
N ASP A 67 -21.80 20.24 -17.30
CA ASP A 67 -22.93 19.73 -18.06
C ASP A 67 -22.64 19.49 -19.56
N GLY A 68 -21.39 19.67 -19.95
CA GLY A 68 -20.90 19.53 -21.33
C GLY A 68 -21.12 20.76 -22.21
N SER A 69 -21.94 21.75 -21.83
CA SER A 69 -22.29 22.89 -22.66
C SER A 69 -22.12 24.26 -21.99
N SER A 70 -22.72 24.45 -20.83
CA SER A 70 -22.83 25.77 -20.18
C SER A 70 -22.00 25.92 -18.92
N THR A 71 -21.50 24.79 -18.38
CA THR A 71 -20.69 24.78 -17.15
C THR A 71 -19.36 24.06 -17.36
N PHE A 72 -18.43 24.25 -16.42
CA PHE A 72 -17.14 23.55 -16.31
C PHE A 72 -16.82 23.35 -14.83
N ASN A 73 -16.05 22.31 -14.50
CA ASN A 73 -15.71 22.05 -13.11
C ASN A 73 -14.47 22.82 -12.67
N LEU A 74 -14.51 23.27 -11.43
CA LEU A 74 -13.35 23.76 -10.69
C LEU A 74 -12.43 22.59 -10.31
N PRO A 75 -11.14 22.87 -10.02
CA PRO A 75 -10.28 21.87 -9.37
C PRO A 75 -10.91 21.40 -8.06
N ASP A 76 -10.78 20.10 -7.75
CA ASP A 76 -11.16 19.55 -6.45
C ASP A 76 -9.89 19.29 -5.64
N LEU A 77 -9.68 20.14 -4.63
CA LEU A 77 -8.56 20.04 -3.69
C LEU A 77 -9.00 19.61 -2.28
N GLN A 78 -10.27 19.21 -2.12
CA GLN A 78 -10.75 18.63 -0.87
C GLN A 78 -10.06 17.28 -0.64
N ASP A 79 -9.48 17.10 0.54
CA ASP A 79 -8.71 15.91 0.91
C ASP A 79 -7.53 15.58 -0.04
N ASN A 80 -7.14 16.50 -0.91
CA ASN A 80 -6.06 16.35 -1.86
C ASN A 80 -4.89 17.28 -1.58
N VAL A 81 -3.67 16.78 -1.70
CA VAL A 81 -2.44 17.57 -1.66
C VAL A 81 -2.04 17.94 -3.08
N PRO A 82 -1.89 19.22 -3.42
CA PRO A 82 -1.44 19.61 -4.75
C PRO A 82 0.01 19.13 -4.99
N VAL A 83 0.22 18.50 -6.13
CA VAL A 83 1.51 17.97 -6.57
C VAL A 83 1.88 18.61 -7.89
N GLY A 84 3.15 19.01 -8.04
CA GLY A 84 3.64 19.59 -9.29
C GLY A 84 3.49 18.63 -10.48
N LYS A 85 2.98 19.15 -11.62
CA LYS A 85 2.92 18.42 -12.88
C LYS A 85 4.31 17.97 -13.32
N SER A 86 4.41 16.77 -13.87
CA SER A 86 5.64 16.21 -14.47
C SER A 86 5.28 15.38 -15.70
N ASN A 87 6.31 14.81 -16.36
CA ASN A 87 6.07 13.87 -17.46
C ASN A 87 5.33 12.61 -17.04
N ASN A 88 5.43 12.23 -15.76
CA ASN A 88 4.76 11.05 -15.19
C ASN A 88 3.45 11.37 -14.49
N LYS A 89 3.14 12.65 -14.28
CA LYS A 89 1.92 13.16 -13.65
C LYS A 89 1.35 14.28 -14.50
N ALA A 90 0.32 13.97 -15.26
CA ALA A 90 -0.37 14.96 -16.08
C ALA A 90 -1.09 15.99 -15.21
N LEU A 91 -1.37 17.18 -15.76
CA LEU A 91 -2.24 18.15 -15.12
C LEU A 91 -3.62 17.52 -14.86
N ALA A 92 -4.21 17.81 -13.71
CA ALA A 92 -5.48 17.26 -13.24
C ALA A 92 -5.51 15.72 -13.01
N SER A 93 -4.37 15.02 -13.06
CA SER A 93 -4.33 13.63 -12.65
C SER A 93 -4.44 13.50 -11.14
N THR A 94 -5.19 12.52 -10.68
CA THR A 94 -5.37 12.18 -9.27
C THR A 94 -4.67 10.86 -8.93
N GLY A 95 -4.36 10.65 -7.67
CA GLY A 95 -3.74 9.41 -7.21
C GLY A 95 -3.32 9.49 -5.74
N GLY A 96 -2.85 8.37 -5.23
CA GLY A 96 -2.50 8.22 -3.82
C GLY A 96 -3.60 7.56 -3.01
N ALA A 97 -3.33 7.34 -1.73
CA ALA A 97 -4.28 6.79 -0.77
C ALA A 97 -3.95 7.31 0.63
N ASN A 98 -4.98 7.49 1.43
CA ASN A 98 -4.86 7.95 2.83
C ASN A 98 -4.56 6.80 3.79
N THR A 99 -4.74 5.57 3.34
CA THR A 99 -4.49 4.36 4.11
C THR A 99 -3.72 3.33 3.30
N VAL A 100 -2.96 2.52 3.97
CA VAL A 100 -2.35 1.32 3.40
C VAL A 100 -2.78 0.10 4.20
N THR A 101 -3.22 -0.93 3.50
CA THR A 101 -3.45 -2.24 4.10
C THR A 101 -2.30 -3.16 3.70
N SER A 102 -1.58 -3.64 4.69
CA SER A 102 -0.51 -4.60 4.44
C SER A 102 -1.12 -5.99 4.29
N THR A 103 -1.04 -6.54 3.09
CA THR A 103 -1.48 -7.91 2.79
C THR A 103 -0.34 -8.66 2.14
N GLY A 104 -0.22 -9.93 2.46
CA GLY A 104 0.80 -10.77 1.87
C GLY A 104 0.54 -12.25 2.13
N ASN A 105 1.10 -13.08 1.30
CA ASN A 105 1.13 -14.51 1.53
C ASN A 105 2.54 -14.90 1.99
N VAL A 106 2.61 -15.58 3.12
CA VAL A 106 3.82 -16.28 3.52
C VAL A 106 3.73 -17.68 2.94
N GLY A 107 4.50 -17.93 1.92
CA GLY A 107 4.54 -19.23 1.25
C GLY A 107 5.97 -19.76 1.20
N GLY A 108 6.08 -21.05 1.10
CA GLY A 108 7.37 -21.72 1.00
C GLY A 108 7.29 -23.15 1.49
N SER A 109 8.43 -23.79 1.52
CA SER A 109 8.59 -25.10 2.14
C SER A 109 9.76 -25.06 3.12
N THR A 110 9.69 -25.87 4.16
CA THR A 110 10.86 -26.11 5.00
C THR A 110 11.92 -26.83 4.18
N ALA A 111 13.19 -26.62 4.50
CA ALA A 111 14.25 -27.44 3.91
C ALA A 111 14.01 -28.91 4.22
N ASN A 112 14.41 -29.78 3.30
CA ASN A 112 14.34 -31.22 3.54
C ASN A 112 15.13 -31.56 4.82
N ALA A 113 14.47 -32.24 5.73
CA ALA A 113 15.08 -32.75 6.95
C ALA A 113 14.95 -34.26 7.03
N THR A 114 16.00 -34.93 7.43
CA THR A 114 15.98 -36.32 7.83
C THR A 114 15.90 -36.39 9.35
N LEU A 115 15.04 -37.25 9.87
CA LEU A 115 14.97 -37.46 11.30
C LEU A 115 16.24 -38.25 11.75
N SER A 116 16.90 -37.72 12.75
CA SER A 116 17.93 -38.46 13.47
C SER A 116 17.29 -39.45 14.44
N GLU A 117 18.03 -40.49 14.83
CA GLU A 117 17.55 -41.48 15.79
C GLU A 117 17.10 -40.87 17.12
N SER A 118 17.77 -39.81 17.54
CA SER A 118 17.41 -39.05 18.77
C SER A 118 16.09 -38.28 18.69
N GLN A 119 15.61 -38.03 17.48
CA GLN A 119 14.33 -37.31 17.25
C GLN A 119 13.13 -38.24 17.13
N LEU A 120 13.40 -39.56 17.07
CA LEU A 120 12.36 -40.59 17.10
C LEU A 120 11.94 -40.87 18.54
N ALA A 121 10.64 -41.03 18.75
CA ALA A 121 10.16 -41.51 20.04
C ALA A 121 10.78 -42.87 20.35
N SER A 122 11.18 -43.05 21.62
CA SER A 122 11.69 -44.36 22.05
C SER A 122 10.62 -45.44 21.80
N HIS A 123 10.94 -46.41 20.98
CA HIS A 123 10.07 -47.55 20.69
C HIS A 123 10.88 -48.81 20.52
N ASN A 124 10.22 -49.95 20.70
CA ASN A 124 10.81 -51.27 20.49
C ASN A 124 9.95 -52.12 19.55
N HIS A 125 10.57 -53.02 18.86
CA HIS A 125 9.90 -54.00 18.01
C HIS A 125 9.91 -55.36 18.69
N GLY A 126 8.73 -55.88 18.97
CA GLY A 126 8.62 -57.27 19.44
C GLY A 126 8.82 -58.25 18.31
N ILE A 127 9.82 -59.09 18.43
CA ILE A 127 10.02 -60.21 17.47
C ILE A 127 9.15 -61.37 17.94
N LYS A 128 8.14 -61.74 17.15
CA LYS A 128 7.37 -62.96 17.38
C LYS A 128 8.15 -64.17 16.91
N VAL A 129 8.65 -64.92 17.85
CA VAL A 129 9.25 -66.23 17.58
C VAL A 129 8.16 -67.29 17.67
N SER A 130 7.78 -67.94 16.58
CA SER A 130 6.80 -69.02 16.62
C SER A 130 7.54 -70.34 17.00
N ASN A 131 7.08 -70.90 18.07
CA ASN A 131 7.53 -72.27 18.48
C ASN A 131 6.73 -73.36 17.74
N ALA A 132 7.30 -73.94 16.76
CA ALA A 132 6.76 -75.19 16.19
C ALA A 132 7.25 -76.40 16.99
N GLY A 133 6.64 -76.64 18.17
CA GLY A 133 6.96 -77.83 19.01
C GLY A 133 7.30 -77.47 20.46
N GLY A 134 6.46 -77.80 21.37
CA GLY A 134 6.33 -77.68 22.81
C GLY A 134 7.58 -77.57 23.72
N GLY A 135 8.42 -76.61 23.48
CA GLY A 135 9.53 -76.28 24.36
C GLY A 135 9.65 -74.74 24.50
N SER A 136 10.27 -74.26 25.62
CA SER A 136 10.55 -72.86 25.86
C SER A 136 11.04 -72.14 24.63
N PRO A 137 10.61 -70.90 24.41
CA PRO A 137 11.03 -70.06 23.27
C PRO A 137 12.54 -69.79 23.39
N ALA A 138 13.35 -70.67 22.81
CA ALA A 138 14.78 -70.42 22.65
C ALA A 138 14.98 -69.76 21.29
N ILE A 139 15.56 -68.58 21.27
CA ILE A 139 16.21 -68.05 20.07
C ILE A 139 17.38 -69.00 19.86
N ASN A 140 17.21 -70.03 19.00
CA ASN A 140 18.30 -70.93 18.68
C ASN A 140 19.38 -70.17 17.92
N TYR A 141 20.36 -69.69 18.65
CA TYR A 141 21.64 -69.38 18.05
C TYR A 141 22.24 -70.68 17.61
N TYR A 142 22.13 -71.02 16.36
CA TYR A 142 22.96 -72.12 15.80
C TYR A 142 24.42 -71.65 15.82
N SER A 143 25.10 -71.95 16.90
CA SER A 143 26.56 -71.96 16.94
C SER A 143 27.02 -73.20 16.27
N SER A 144 27.17 -73.23 14.99
CA SER A 144 27.86 -74.24 14.26
C SER A 144 29.08 -73.62 13.60
N GLY A 145 30.22 -73.88 14.18
CA GLY A 145 31.57 -73.88 13.59
C GLY A 145 31.89 -72.75 12.63
N SER A 146 32.74 -71.85 13.03
CA SER A 146 33.72 -71.06 12.28
C SER A 146 33.25 -70.19 11.08
N ASN A 147 31.99 -69.76 10.99
CA ASN A 147 31.57 -68.67 10.14
C ASN A 147 30.33 -68.01 10.76
N GLN A 148 30.55 -67.16 11.77
CA GLN A 148 29.51 -66.24 12.22
C GLN A 148 29.40 -65.14 11.19
N THR A 149 28.60 -65.28 10.16
CA THR A 149 28.02 -64.19 9.46
C THR A 149 26.98 -63.59 10.41
N SER A 150 27.29 -62.44 10.95
CA SER A 150 26.31 -61.61 11.68
C SER A 150 25.04 -61.54 10.85
N ARG A 151 23.97 -62.24 11.31
CA ARG A 151 22.65 -61.98 10.72
C ARG A 151 22.14 -60.64 11.26
N THR A 152 22.39 -59.59 10.51
CA THR A 152 21.83 -58.26 10.71
C THR A 152 20.39 -58.16 10.23
N ASP A 153 19.78 -59.30 9.83
CA ASP A 153 18.51 -59.29 9.08
C ASP A 153 17.27 -59.58 9.94
N MET A 154 17.37 -59.52 11.27
CA MET A 154 16.18 -59.75 12.12
C MET A 154 15.24 -58.59 12.25
N ALA A 155 15.65 -57.41 11.85
CA ALA A 155 14.78 -56.25 11.71
C ALA A 155 15.18 -55.53 10.43
N ASN A 156 14.37 -55.62 9.42
CA ASN A 156 14.55 -54.78 8.25
C ASN A 156 14.38 -53.32 8.63
N ASN A 157 15.32 -52.51 8.27
CA ASN A 157 15.16 -51.08 8.35
C ASN A 157 13.95 -50.69 7.49
N THR A 158 12.92 -50.22 8.15
CA THR A 158 11.75 -49.67 7.47
C THR A 158 11.93 -48.18 7.34
N GLY A 159 11.93 -47.69 6.14
CA GLY A 159 12.13 -46.26 5.83
C GLY A 159 13.35 -46.08 4.92
N SER A 160 13.27 -45.14 4.04
CA SER A 160 14.33 -44.86 3.06
C SER A 160 15.38 -43.88 3.58
N GLY A 161 15.19 -43.29 4.75
CA GLY A 161 16.01 -42.17 5.23
C GLY A 161 15.89 -40.92 4.38
N SER A 162 14.87 -40.85 3.50
CA SER A 162 14.64 -39.70 2.65
C SER A 162 14.15 -38.50 3.48
N GLY A 163 14.72 -37.36 3.20
CA GLY A 163 14.24 -36.12 3.78
C GLY A 163 12.82 -35.78 3.30
N HIS A 164 12.06 -35.17 4.15
CA HIS A 164 10.76 -34.63 3.81
C HIS A 164 10.67 -33.13 4.16
N SER A 165 9.75 -32.41 3.53
CA SER A 165 9.52 -31.01 3.78
C SER A 165 8.04 -30.77 4.04
N HIS A 166 7.74 -29.71 4.75
CA HIS A 166 6.38 -29.26 4.97
C HIS A 166 6.12 -27.99 4.17
N ASN A 167 5.03 -27.96 3.45
CA ASN A 167 4.56 -26.73 2.83
C ASN A 167 4.01 -25.82 3.93
N MET A 168 4.47 -24.57 3.92
CA MET A 168 3.95 -23.54 4.79
C MET A 168 3.22 -22.53 3.92
N SER A 169 1.95 -22.27 4.23
CA SER A 169 1.19 -21.21 3.63
C SER A 169 0.41 -20.48 4.72
N ALA A 170 0.53 -19.18 4.74
CA ALA A 170 -0.26 -18.30 5.60
C ALA A 170 -0.59 -17.04 4.83
N THR A 171 -1.79 -16.52 5.04
CA THR A 171 -2.16 -15.20 4.55
C THR A 171 -2.02 -14.22 5.70
N PHE A 172 -1.21 -13.21 5.52
CA PHE A 172 -1.15 -12.08 6.44
C PHE A 172 -2.11 -11.00 5.94
N SER A 173 -3.02 -10.56 6.79
CA SER A 173 -3.87 -9.40 6.58
C SER A 173 -3.71 -8.47 7.77
N GLY A 174 -3.13 -7.30 7.52
CA GLY A 174 -3.03 -6.26 8.54
C GLY A 174 -4.23 -5.33 8.48
N ASP A 175 -4.45 -4.59 9.55
CA ASP A 175 -5.43 -3.51 9.58
C ASP A 175 -4.99 -2.36 8.67
N ALA A 176 -5.96 -1.64 8.12
CA ALA A 176 -5.68 -0.43 7.36
C ALA A 176 -5.07 0.63 8.28
N THR A 177 -3.87 1.08 7.95
CA THR A 177 -3.15 2.10 8.71
C THR A 177 -3.14 3.41 7.94
N SER A 178 -3.42 4.52 8.62
CA SER A 178 -3.29 5.85 8.03
C SER A 178 -1.83 6.12 7.68
N VAL A 179 -1.61 6.59 6.45
CA VAL A 179 -0.30 7.07 5.97
C VAL A 179 -0.25 8.59 5.87
N LEU A 180 -1.29 9.26 6.37
CA LEU A 180 -1.33 10.70 6.42
C LEU A 180 -0.31 11.24 7.42
N GLN A 181 0.45 12.21 6.98
CA GLN A 181 1.29 13.01 7.87
C GLN A 181 0.43 13.94 8.73
N PRO A 182 0.91 14.43 9.88
CA PRO A 182 0.21 15.50 10.59
C PRO A 182 -0.09 16.66 9.66
N TYR A 183 -1.32 17.14 9.63
CA TYR A 183 -1.78 18.16 8.70
C TYR A 183 -2.64 19.22 9.41
N LEU A 184 -2.73 20.38 8.79
CA LEU A 184 -3.67 21.44 9.12
C LEU A 184 -4.53 21.69 7.87
N THR A 185 -5.85 21.66 8.02
CA THR A 185 -6.77 21.89 6.92
C THR A 185 -6.93 23.39 6.65
N LEU A 186 -6.85 23.73 5.38
CA LEU A 186 -7.16 25.04 4.81
C LEU A 186 -8.03 24.80 3.58
N ILE A 187 -8.84 25.78 3.18
CA ILE A 187 -9.44 25.70 1.86
C ILE A 187 -8.47 26.20 0.79
N TYR A 188 -8.60 25.71 -0.42
CA TYR A 188 -7.93 26.26 -1.59
C TYR A 188 -8.93 27.08 -2.39
N ILE A 189 -8.52 28.27 -2.83
CA ILE A 189 -9.36 29.15 -3.62
C ILE A 189 -8.67 29.49 -4.94
N ILE A 190 -9.46 29.66 -5.99
CA ILE A 190 -9.00 29.98 -7.34
C ILE A 190 -9.51 31.38 -7.72
N LYS A 191 -8.62 32.20 -8.27
CA LYS A 191 -8.94 33.53 -8.76
C LYS A 191 -9.82 33.45 -10.00
N THR A 192 -10.97 34.20 -9.97
CA THR A 192 -11.90 34.34 -11.09
C THR A 192 -11.59 35.53 -11.97
#